data_90ca61bce378213baf3989637365b04d
#
_entry.id   90ca61bce378213baf3989637365b04d
#
_cell.length_a   1.000
_cell.length_b   1.000
_cell.length_c   1.000
_cell.angle_alpha   90.00
_cell.angle_beta   90.00
_cell.angle_gamma   90.00
#
_symmetry.space_group_name_H-M   'P 1'
#
loop_
_entity.id
_entity.type
_entity.pdbx_description
1 polymer ?
#
loop_
_entity_poly.entity_id
_entity_poly.type
_entity_poly.pdbx_seq_one_letter_code
_entity_poly.pdbx_strand_id
1 'polypeptide(L)'
;PARRRSQLPAAVARVRPYVVAVVVAIVLAPSVVVHRAYADHRSPALADRYAERVFSELPRHSVLFVDGYEFAEPMRYRQIVAHERPDVVVVSADLLGLGWYRDQLSRVLGRPLPPVEATNGADTISLIKQLRPTRPVFIDTITMYFLGPFIGYRAQGFVGKVVDGTGPHAAIAGAVTAGDLDRADRVDGLGTTRYLRFPNEFLYYIHQRAHIELAKQLLMRGGLTGVEHQLERAVALVPSDTPARIALTHLREHDPHVADRIRNL
;
A
#
# COMPACT_ATOMS: atom_id res chain seq x y z
N PRO A 1 35.17 54.54 33.57
CA PRO A 1 34.92 53.33 34.30
C PRO A 1 35.39 52.11 33.50
N ALA A 2 36.62 51.57 33.91
CA ALA A 2 37.22 50.42 33.29
C ALA A 2 36.42 49.17 33.69
N ARG A 3 35.83 48.46 32.73
CA ARG A 3 35.21 47.17 32.90
C ARG A 3 36.30 46.16 33.33
N ARG A 4 36.29 45.77 34.59
CA ARG A 4 37.06 44.62 35.06
C ARG A 4 36.61 43.39 34.30
N ARG A 5 37.38 42.92 33.33
CA ARG A 5 37.22 41.58 32.74
C ARG A 5 37.58 40.59 33.85
N SER A 6 36.57 39.92 34.41
CA SER A 6 36.76 38.79 35.32
C SER A 6 37.45 37.69 34.51
N GLN A 7 38.75 37.52 34.76
CA GLN A 7 39.49 36.38 34.21
C GLN A 7 39.00 35.12 34.92
N LEU A 8 38.40 34.22 34.18
CA LEU A 8 37.99 32.91 34.67
C LEU A 8 39.25 32.16 35.16
N PRO A 9 39.17 31.43 36.28
CA PRO A 9 40.30 30.61 36.78
C PRO A 9 40.81 29.66 35.68
N ALA A 10 42.11 29.51 35.56
CA ALA A 10 42.76 28.71 34.50
C ALA A 10 42.27 27.23 34.48
N ALA A 11 41.83 26.69 35.62
CA ALA A 11 41.21 25.39 35.71
C ALA A 11 39.84 25.32 34.96
N VAL A 12 39.01 26.35 35.06
CA VAL A 12 37.70 26.44 34.36
C VAL A 12 37.89 26.61 32.87
N ALA A 13 38.93 27.32 32.44
CA ALA A 13 39.26 27.47 31.02
C ALA A 13 39.65 26.14 30.36
N ARG A 14 40.31 25.24 31.08
CA ARG A 14 40.70 23.90 30.56
C ARG A 14 39.52 22.91 30.50
N VAL A 15 38.57 23.02 31.39
CA VAL A 15 37.40 22.10 31.44
C VAL A 15 36.29 22.50 30.46
N ARG A 16 36.22 23.80 30.12
CA ARG A 16 35.20 24.36 29.25
C ARG A 16 34.99 23.61 27.91
N PRO A 17 36.04 23.24 27.14
CA PRO A 17 35.84 22.53 25.89
C PRO A 17 35.24 21.13 26.06
N TYR A 18 35.59 20.45 27.13
CA TYR A 18 35.03 19.12 27.43
C TYR A 18 33.58 19.19 27.86
N VAL A 19 33.20 20.20 28.66
CA VAL A 19 31.81 20.44 29.04
C VAL A 19 30.97 20.75 27.81
N VAL A 20 31.45 21.60 26.90
CA VAL A 20 30.77 21.91 25.65
C VAL A 20 30.62 20.65 24.79
N ALA A 21 31.67 19.85 24.64
CA ALA A 21 31.64 18.61 23.88
C ALA A 21 30.62 17.60 24.46
N VAL A 22 30.57 17.45 25.77
CA VAL A 22 29.58 16.56 26.43
C VAL A 22 28.19 17.07 26.25
N VAL A 23 27.92 18.37 26.38
CA VAL A 23 26.58 18.95 26.14
C VAL A 23 26.18 18.76 24.70
N VAL A 24 27.06 19.02 23.74
CA VAL A 24 26.80 18.79 22.31
C VAL A 24 26.51 17.31 22.03
N ALA A 25 27.28 16.39 22.63
CA ALA A 25 27.05 14.96 22.48
C ALA A 25 25.70 14.53 23.05
N ILE A 26 25.30 15.03 24.22
CA ILE A 26 24.01 14.74 24.84
C ILE A 26 22.85 15.25 23.98
N VAL A 27 23.00 16.43 23.35
CA VAL A 27 21.96 17.00 22.49
C VAL A 27 21.86 16.29 21.14
N LEU A 28 23.01 15.92 20.54
CA LEU A 28 23.03 15.29 19.22
C LEU A 28 22.82 13.78 19.25
N ALA A 29 23.21 13.08 20.33
CA ALA A 29 23.09 11.63 20.38
C ALA A 29 21.64 11.12 20.17
N PRO A 30 20.59 11.70 20.78
CA PRO A 30 19.21 11.30 20.48
C PRO A 30 18.84 11.50 19.03
N SER A 31 19.26 12.62 18.43
CA SER A 31 19.02 12.90 17.01
C SER A 31 19.73 11.88 16.12
N VAL A 32 20.97 11.54 16.40
CA VAL A 32 21.73 10.53 15.63
C VAL A 32 21.08 9.15 15.76
N VAL A 33 20.67 8.76 16.97
CA VAL A 33 20.02 7.45 17.20
C VAL A 33 18.70 7.36 16.46
N VAL A 34 17.87 8.40 16.53
CA VAL A 34 16.59 8.44 15.83
C VAL A 34 16.78 8.47 14.31
N HIS A 35 17.66 9.34 13.81
CA HIS A 35 17.88 9.47 12.36
C HIS A 35 18.68 8.30 11.76
N ARG A 36 19.49 7.60 12.53
CA ARG A 36 20.17 6.39 12.06
C ARG A 36 19.17 5.31 11.63
N ALA A 37 18.08 5.15 12.37
CA ALA A 37 17.02 4.22 12.01
C ALA A 37 16.30 4.63 10.71
N TYR A 38 16.22 5.94 10.44
CA TYR A 38 15.70 6.47 9.18
C TYR A 38 16.68 6.36 8.01
N ALA A 39 17.97 6.54 8.29
CA ALA A 39 19.02 6.51 7.27
C ALA A 39 19.51 5.10 6.96
N ASP A 40 19.12 4.10 7.75
CA ASP A 40 19.52 2.72 7.51
C ASP A 40 18.62 2.06 6.46
N HIS A 41 18.97 2.26 5.20
CA HIS A 41 18.34 1.63 4.06
C HIS A 41 18.93 0.25 3.71
N ARG A 42 19.67 -0.39 4.63
CA ARG A 42 20.31 -1.69 4.38
C ARG A 42 19.35 -2.88 4.42
N SER A 43 18.21 -2.73 5.07
CA SER A 43 17.17 -3.74 4.99
C SER A 43 16.52 -3.70 3.61
N PRO A 44 16.25 -4.86 2.98
CA PRO A 44 15.48 -4.88 1.75
C PRO A 44 14.21 -4.08 1.99
N ALA A 45 14.09 -3.01 1.22
CA ALA A 45 13.03 -2.04 1.41
C ALA A 45 11.69 -2.77 1.41
N LEU A 46 10.80 -2.40 2.32
CA LEU A 46 9.43 -2.92 2.37
C LEU A 46 8.75 -2.77 1.00
N ALA A 47 9.07 -1.69 0.29
CA ALA A 47 8.64 -1.44 -1.08
C ALA A 47 9.10 -2.54 -2.06
N ASP A 48 10.33 -3.03 -1.91
CA ASP A 48 10.87 -4.10 -2.75
C ASP A 48 10.13 -5.43 -2.50
N ARG A 49 9.91 -5.80 -1.23
CA ARG A 49 9.11 -6.98 -0.87
C ARG A 49 7.65 -6.87 -1.30
N TYR A 50 7.08 -5.66 -1.22
CA TYR A 50 5.74 -5.39 -1.72
C TYR A 50 5.67 -5.65 -3.24
N ALA A 51 6.58 -5.08 -4.01
CA ALA A 51 6.63 -5.28 -5.47
C ALA A 51 6.82 -6.77 -5.84
N GLU A 52 7.73 -7.48 -5.14
CA GLU A 52 7.92 -8.92 -5.32
C GLU A 52 6.62 -9.68 -5.05
N ARG A 53 5.94 -9.33 -3.97
CA ARG A 53 4.69 -9.98 -3.60
C ARG A 53 3.61 -9.75 -4.65
N VAL A 54 3.42 -8.50 -5.05
CA VAL A 54 2.46 -8.15 -6.11
C VAL A 54 2.77 -8.93 -7.39
N PHE A 55 4.03 -8.96 -7.83
CA PHE A 55 4.42 -9.70 -9.04
C PHE A 55 4.18 -11.21 -8.92
N SER A 56 4.32 -11.78 -7.73
CA SER A 56 4.04 -13.20 -7.50
C SER A 56 2.56 -13.57 -7.62
N GLU A 57 1.67 -12.60 -7.44
CA GLU A 57 0.22 -12.77 -7.53
C GLU A 57 -0.32 -12.62 -8.97
N LEU A 58 0.49 -12.05 -9.87
CA LEU A 58 0.07 -11.77 -11.23
C LEU A 58 0.38 -12.91 -12.20
N PRO A 59 -0.59 -13.39 -12.99
CA PRO A 59 -0.33 -14.30 -14.08
C PRO A 59 0.50 -13.64 -15.20
N ARG A 60 1.00 -14.44 -16.12
CA ARG A 60 1.76 -13.91 -17.25
C ARG A 60 0.91 -13.00 -18.13
N HIS A 61 1.57 -11.99 -18.73
CA HIS A 61 0.97 -11.03 -19.67
C HIS A 61 -0.17 -10.20 -19.07
N SER A 62 -0.20 -10.04 -17.75
CA SER A 62 -1.17 -9.20 -17.05
C SER A 62 -0.93 -7.72 -17.28
N VAL A 63 -1.99 -6.94 -17.11
CA VAL A 63 -1.91 -5.49 -16.92
C VAL A 63 -2.31 -5.20 -15.49
N LEU A 64 -1.47 -4.47 -14.77
CA LEU A 64 -1.71 -4.03 -13.40
C LEU A 64 -1.89 -2.51 -13.38
N PHE A 65 -3.02 -2.04 -12.93
CA PHE A 65 -3.27 -0.63 -12.65
C PHE A 65 -2.91 -0.34 -11.20
N VAL A 66 -2.10 0.69 -11.02
CA VAL A 66 -1.58 1.13 -9.72
C VAL A 66 -1.90 2.60 -9.56
N ASP A 67 -2.49 2.98 -8.44
CA ASP A 67 -2.72 4.37 -8.09
C ASP A 67 -1.70 4.82 -7.05
N GLY A 68 -0.96 5.90 -7.38
CA GLY A 68 0.18 6.38 -6.59
C GLY A 68 1.54 5.92 -7.14
N TYR A 69 2.40 6.91 -7.41
CA TYR A 69 3.75 6.65 -7.94
C TYR A 69 4.62 5.84 -6.97
N GLU A 70 4.44 6.01 -5.67
CA GLU A 70 5.18 5.31 -4.62
C GLU A 70 4.98 3.79 -4.65
N PHE A 71 3.92 3.30 -5.29
CA PHE A 71 3.67 1.88 -5.49
C PHE A 71 4.10 1.40 -6.87
N ALA A 72 3.94 2.24 -7.87
CA ALA A 72 4.34 1.92 -9.23
C ALA A 72 5.87 1.85 -9.36
N GLU A 73 6.61 2.76 -8.71
CA GLU A 73 8.06 2.86 -8.85
C GLU A 73 8.85 1.64 -8.37
N PRO A 74 8.54 0.98 -7.23
CA PRO A 74 9.22 -0.25 -6.85
C PRO A 74 9.05 -1.37 -7.89
N MET A 75 7.86 -1.47 -8.50
CA MET A 75 7.62 -2.46 -9.55
C MET A 75 8.39 -2.11 -10.82
N ARG A 76 8.41 -0.84 -11.22
CA ARG A 76 9.20 -0.36 -12.36
C ARG A 76 10.69 -0.56 -12.14
N TYR A 77 11.19 -0.28 -10.94
CA TYR A 77 12.58 -0.54 -10.58
C TYR A 77 12.93 -2.02 -10.80
N ARG A 78 12.13 -2.95 -10.31
CA ARG A 78 12.34 -4.38 -10.51
C ARG A 78 12.29 -4.77 -12.00
N GLN A 79 11.37 -4.19 -12.76
CA GLN A 79 11.31 -4.45 -14.21
C GLN A 79 12.51 -3.93 -14.97
N ILE A 80 12.97 -2.70 -14.66
CA ILE A 80 14.03 -2.04 -15.40
C ILE A 80 15.42 -2.53 -14.97
N VAL A 81 15.64 -2.62 -13.65
CA VAL A 81 16.98 -2.92 -13.09
C VAL A 81 17.19 -4.42 -12.89
N ALA A 82 16.21 -5.11 -12.33
CA ALA A 82 16.30 -6.55 -12.06
C ALA A 82 15.77 -7.41 -13.22
N HIS A 83 15.22 -6.81 -14.27
CA HIS A 83 14.61 -7.49 -15.43
C HIS A 83 13.52 -8.50 -15.06
N GLU A 84 12.84 -8.26 -13.94
CA GLU A 84 11.78 -9.11 -13.45
C GLU A 84 10.44 -8.76 -14.11
N ARG A 85 9.66 -9.78 -14.42
CA ARG A 85 8.31 -9.67 -14.97
C ARG A 85 8.14 -8.65 -16.10
N PRO A 86 9.01 -8.68 -17.13
CA PRO A 86 8.85 -7.80 -18.30
C PRO A 86 7.57 -8.11 -19.10
N ASP A 87 6.93 -9.24 -18.82
CA ASP A 87 5.66 -9.69 -19.38
C ASP A 87 4.44 -8.94 -18.80
N VAL A 88 4.60 -8.28 -17.65
CA VAL A 88 3.54 -7.53 -16.97
C VAL A 88 3.61 -6.05 -17.37
N VAL A 89 2.47 -5.46 -17.71
CA VAL A 89 2.39 -4.02 -17.97
C VAL A 89 1.90 -3.32 -16.71
N VAL A 90 2.77 -2.55 -16.06
CA VAL A 90 2.40 -1.72 -14.91
C VAL A 90 1.93 -0.36 -15.41
N VAL A 91 0.68 0.00 -15.11
CA VAL A 91 0.01 1.25 -15.50
C VAL A 91 -0.18 2.10 -14.26
N SER A 92 0.50 3.27 -14.20
CA SER A 92 0.24 4.29 -13.17
C SER A 92 -1.01 5.07 -13.55
N ALA A 93 -2.06 4.93 -12.75
CA ALA A 93 -3.35 5.56 -13.04
C ALA A 93 -3.26 7.10 -12.98
N ASP A 94 -2.50 7.62 -12.03
CA ASP A 94 -2.21 9.05 -11.84
C ASP A 94 -1.45 9.69 -13.01
N LEU A 95 -0.68 8.93 -13.77
CA LEU A 95 0.05 9.42 -14.94
C LEU A 95 -0.74 9.35 -16.25
N LEU A 96 -1.92 8.72 -16.27
CA LEU A 96 -2.71 8.58 -17.50
C LEU A 96 -3.15 9.91 -18.12
N GLY A 97 -3.21 10.99 -17.34
CA GLY A 97 -3.47 12.35 -17.84
C GLY A 97 -2.32 12.95 -18.64
N LEU A 98 -1.11 12.38 -18.59
CA LEU A 98 0.09 12.92 -19.24
C LEU A 98 0.28 12.34 -20.64
N GLY A 99 0.35 13.21 -21.65
CA GLY A 99 0.47 12.79 -23.06
C GLY A 99 1.68 11.89 -23.31
N TRP A 100 2.85 12.28 -22.82
CA TRP A 100 4.09 11.49 -23.00
C TRP A 100 3.97 10.07 -22.41
N TYR A 101 3.30 9.93 -21.27
CA TYR A 101 3.09 8.63 -20.63
C TYR A 101 2.16 7.75 -21.44
N ARG A 102 1.10 8.32 -21.98
CA ARG A 102 0.13 7.63 -22.86
C ARG A 102 0.78 7.16 -24.14
N ASP A 103 1.66 7.99 -24.74
CA ASP A 103 2.42 7.60 -25.94
C ASP A 103 3.37 6.43 -25.62
N GLN A 104 4.01 6.44 -24.46
CA GLN A 104 4.82 5.33 -24.00
C GLN A 104 3.97 4.07 -23.78
N LEU A 105 2.84 4.20 -23.09
CA LEU A 105 1.93 3.10 -22.80
C LEU A 105 1.31 2.53 -24.08
N SER A 106 0.96 3.38 -25.06
CA SER A 106 0.47 2.97 -26.37
C SER A 106 1.47 2.07 -27.09
N ARG A 107 2.75 2.41 -27.04
CA ARG A 107 3.84 1.58 -27.62
C ARG A 107 3.95 0.24 -26.91
N VAL A 108 3.92 0.23 -25.57
CA VAL A 108 4.00 -1.01 -24.77
C VAL A 108 2.81 -1.92 -25.00
N LEU A 109 1.61 -1.35 -25.12
CA LEU A 109 0.38 -2.09 -25.36
C LEU A 109 0.19 -2.48 -26.83
N GLY A 110 0.97 -1.90 -27.76
CA GLY A 110 0.87 -2.14 -29.20
C GLY A 110 -0.39 -1.58 -29.83
N ARG A 111 -1.01 -0.56 -29.21
CA ARG A 111 -2.26 0.05 -29.67
C ARG A 111 -2.39 1.50 -29.19
N PRO A 112 -3.02 2.38 -29.98
CA PRO A 112 -3.29 3.75 -29.56
C PRO A 112 -4.24 3.75 -28.36
N LEU A 113 -4.00 4.64 -27.40
CA LEU A 113 -4.92 4.91 -26.31
C LEU A 113 -5.87 6.06 -26.70
N PRO A 114 -7.15 5.98 -26.31
CA PRO A 114 -8.09 7.06 -26.55
C PRO A 114 -7.62 8.36 -25.89
N PRO A 115 -7.97 9.54 -26.44
CA PRO A 115 -7.65 10.82 -25.78
C PRO A 115 -8.28 10.86 -24.39
N VAL A 116 -7.61 11.54 -23.43
CA VAL A 116 -8.15 11.78 -22.09
C VAL A 116 -9.09 12.97 -22.15
N GLU A 117 -10.33 12.76 -21.78
CA GLU A 117 -11.32 13.83 -21.69
C GLU A 117 -11.44 14.40 -20.27
N ALA A 118 -11.05 13.61 -19.25
CA ALA A 118 -11.09 14.02 -17.86
C ALA A 118 -10.11 13.23 -16.98
N THR A 119 -9.55 13.88 -15.96
CA THR A 119 -8.60 13.28 -14.99
C THR A 119 -9.27 12.61 -13.80
N ASN A 120 -10.47 12.04 -13.96
CA ASN A 120 -11.33 11.62 -12.85
C ASN A 120 -11.57 10.11 -12.73
N GLY A 121 -10.61 9.29 -13.05
CA GLY A 121 -10.74 7.82 -12.96
C GLY A 121 -11.60 7.19 -14.07
N ALA A 122 -12.44 7.96 -14.79
CA ALA A 122 -13.25 7.47 -15.88
C ALA A 122 -12.41 6.91 -17.03
N ASP A 123 -11.27 7.56 -17.29
CA ASP A 123 -10.31 7.11 -18.30
C ASP A 123 -9.64 5.81 -17.89
N THR A 124 -9.30 5.67 -16.61
CA THR A 124 -8.76 4.42 -16.05
C THR A 124 -9.78 3.29 -16.22
N ILE A 125 -11.04 3.53 -15.86
CA ILE A 125 -12.12 2.56 -16.02
C ILE A 125 -12.32 2.20 -17.50
N SER A 126 -12.31 3.19 -18.39
CA SER A 126 -12.43 2.98 -19.83
C SER A 126 -11.32 2.10 -20.38
N LEU A 127 -10.07 2.40 -19.98
CA LEU A 127 -8.91 1.62 -20.39
C LEU A 127 -8.94 0.19 -19.82
N ILE A 128 -9.33 0.01 -18.57
CA ILE A 128 -9.55 -1.30 -17.94
C ILE A 128 -10.55 -2.13 -18.78
N LYS A 129 -11.71 -1.54 -19.10
CA LYS A 129 -12.75 -2.22 -19.89
C LYS A 129 -12.26 -2.61 -21.28
N GLN A 130 -11.42 -1.79 -21.91
CA GLN A 130 -10.85 -2.06 -23.22
C GLN A 130 -9.78 -3.16 -23.21
N LEU A 131 -8.98 -3.26 -22.14
CA LEU A 131 -7.88 -4.24 -22.04
C LEU A 131 -8.36 -5.61 -21.60
N ARG A 132 -9.37 -5.66 -20.75
CA ARG A 132 -9.87 -6.89 -20.14
C ARG A 132 -10.22 -8.03 -21.11
N PRO A 133 -10.80 -7.80 -22.29
CA PRO A 133 -11.10 -8.88 -23.25
C PRO A 133 -9.84 -9.55 -23.83
N THR A 134 -8.68 -8.88 -23.79
CA THR A 134 -7.45 -9.35 -24.44
C THR A 134 -6.37 -9.79 -23.47
N ARG A 135 -6.42 -9.32 -22.23
CA ARG A 135 -5.42 -9.60 -21.19
C ARG A 135 -6.05 -9.71 -19.81
N PRO A 136 -5.47 -10.50 -18.88
CA PRO A 136 -5.84 -10.44 -17.48
C PRO A 136 -5.52 -9.04 -16.91
N VAL A 137 -6.54 -8.35 -16.40
CA VAL A 137 -6.40 -7.02 -15.81
C VAL A 137 -6.53 -7.12 -14.30
N PHE A 138 -5.60 -6.46 -13.62
CA PHE A 138 -5.55 -6.36 -12.17
C PHE A 138 -5.49 -4.90 -11.75
N ILE A 139 -5.93 -4.64 -10.56
CA ILE A 139 -5.86 -3.35 -9.87
C ILE A 139 -5.20 -3.56 -8.52
N ASP A 140 -4.40 -2.63 -8.07
CA ASP A 140 -3.82 -2.66 -6.72
C ASP A 140 -4.84 -2.29 -5.64
N THR A 141 -4.45 -2.39 -4.39
CA THR A 141 -5.34 -2.16 -3.23
C THR A 141 -5.88 -0.72 -3.20
N ILE A 142 -5.10 0.26 -3.60
CA ILE A 142 -5.53 1.67 -3.64
C ILE A 142 -6.51 1.88 -4.79
N THR A 143 -6.19 1.36 -5.95
CA THR A 143 -7.11 1.38 -7.10
C THR A 143 -8.43 0.65 -6.78
N MET A 144 -8.39 -0.46 -6.02
CA MET A 144 -9.60 -1.13 -5.52
C MET A 144 -10.47 -0.20 -4.68
N TYR A 145 -9.85 0.58 -3.79
CA TYR A 145 -10.58 1.52 -2.95
C TYR A 145 -11.27 2.63 -3.77
N PHE A 146 -10.56 3.23 -4.73
CA PHE A 146 -11.12 4.33 -5.52
C PHE A 146 -12.07 3.88 -6.63
N LEU A 147 -11.75 2.80 -7.33
CA LEU A 147 -12.52 2.35 -8.49
C LEU A 147 -13.51 1.22 -8.18
N GLY A 148 -13.38 0.58 -7.01
CA GLY A 148 -14.22 -0.54 -6.63
C GLY A 148 -15.72 -0.32 -6.75
N PRO A 149 -16.27 0.88 -6.47
CA PRO A 149 -17.69 1.17 -6.70
C PRO A 149 -18.12 1.08 -8.17
N PHE A 150 -17.20 1.23 -9.11
CA PHE A 150 -17.48 1.38 -10.55
C PHE A 150 -17.09 0.17 -11.39
N ILE A 151 -16.25 -0.73 -10.86
CA ILE A 151 -15.76 -1.93 -11.56
C ILE A 151 -15.90 -3.15 -10.67
N GLY A 152 -16.20 -4.30 -11.28
CA GLY A 152 -16.16 -5.58 -10.57
C GLY A 152 -14.73 -6.07 -10.39
N TYR A 153 -14.37 -6.52 -9.20
CA TYR A 153 -13.09 -7.13 -8.95
C TYR A 153 -13.18 -8.25 -7.91
N ARG A 154 -12.16 -9.11 -7.92
CA ARG A 154 -11.97 -10.18 -6.94
C ARG A 154 -10.60 -10.00 -6.28
N ALA A 155 -10.57 -9.68 -5.00
CA ALA A 155 -9.33 -9.51 -4.25
C ALA A 155 -8.54 -10.82 -4.16
N GLN A 156 -7.21 -10.71 -4.32
CA GLN A 156 -6.25 -11.81 -4.31
C GLN A 156 -4.98 -11.40 -3.55
N GLY A 157 -5.13 -10.94 -2.31
CA GLY A 157 -4.04 -10.33 -1.55
C GLY A 157 -3.90 -8.85 -1.84
N PHE A 158 -2.75 -8.40 -2.37
CA PHE A 158 -2.50 -6.99 -2.67
C PHE A 158 -3.09 -6.51 -4.00
N VAL A 159 -3.64 -7.42 -4.79
CA VAL A 159 -4.23 -7.10 -6.09
C VAL A 159 -5.66 -7.61 -6.18
N GLY A 160 -6.47 -6.95 -6.98
CA GLY A 160 -7.81 -7.37 -7.36
C GLY A 160 -7.84 -7.72 -8.84
N LYS A 161 -8.23 -8.95 -9.16
CA LYS A 161 -8.51 -9.32 -10.55
C LYS A 161 -9.81 -8.67 -10.99
N VAL A 162 -9.76 -7.87 -12.05
CA VAL A 162 -10.96 -7.27 -12.65
C VAL A 162 -11.82 -8.35 -13.30
N VAL A 163 -13.11 -8.29 -13.01
CA VAL A 163 -14.14 -9.25 -13.50
C VAL A 163 -15.33 -8.50 -14.10
N ASP A 164 -16.29 -9.24 -14.67
CA ASP A 164 -17.53 -8.66 -15.18
C ASP A 164 -18.40 -8.09 -14.07
N GLY A 165 -19.12 -7.04 -14.40
CA GLY A 165 -20.07 -6.37 -13.50
C GLY A 165 -19.60 -5.01 -13.01
N THR A 166 -20.43 -4.37 -12.20
CA THR A 166 -20.14 -3.08 -11.56
C THR A 166 -20.17 -3.24 -10.04
N GLY A 167 -19.20 -2.63 -9.37
CA GLY A 167 -19.07 -2.65 -7.91
C GLY A 167 -18.45 -3.95 -7.36
N PRO A 168 -18.05 -3.94 -6.08
CA PRO A 168 -17.39 -5.06 -5.43
C PRO A 168 -18.26 -6.32 -5.32
N HIS A 169 -19.54 -6.20 -5.61
CA HIS A 169 -20.54 -7.25 -5.47
C HIS A 169 -20.73 -8.11 -6.73
N ALA A 170 -20.26 -7.66 -7.89
CA ALA A 170 -20.67 -8.24 -9.17
C ALA A 170 -20.11 -9.63 -9.47
N ALA A 171 -19.10 -10.09 -8.74
CA ALA A 171 -18.34 -11.28 -9.13
C ALA A 171 -18.28 -12.40 -8.10
N ILE A 172 -19.02 -12.32 -7.00
CA ILE A 172 -18.81 -13.23 -5.88
C ILE A 172 -20.06 -14.07 -5.61
N ALA A 173 -20.40 -14.92 -6.57
CA ALA A 173 -21.22 -16.09 -6.30
C ALA A 173 -20.28 -17.25 -5.92
N GLY A 174 -20.39 -17.78 -4.70
CA GLY A 174 -19.67 -18.96 -4.26
C GLY A 174 -19.20 -18.94 -2.79
N ALA A 175 -19.04 -20.11 -2.20
CA ALA A 175 -18.51 -20.27 -0.86
C ALA A 175 -17.03 -19.85 -0.79
N VAL A 176 -16.56 -19.41 0.38
CA VAL A 176 -15.13 -19.20 0.67
C VAL A 176 -14.37 -20.48 0.38
N THR A 177 -13.31 -20.38 -0.41
CA THR A 177 -12.46 -21.53 -0.76
C THR A 177 -11.18 -21.52 0.06
N ALA A 178 -10.52 -22.69 0.20
CA ALA A 178 -9.18 -22.76 0.79
C ALA A 178 -8.20 -21.80 0.12
N GLY A 179 -8.28 -21.64 -1.20
CA GLY A 179 -7.45 -20.67 -1.92
C GLY A 179 -7.74 -19.19 -1.59
N ASP A 180 -8.89 -18.86 -1.01
CA ASP A 180 -9.14 -17.50 -0.50
C ASP A 180 -8.45 -17.31 0.85
N LEU A 181 -8.40 -18.32 1.69
CA LEU A 181 -7.64 -18.32 2.95
C LEU A 181 -6.14 -18.33 2.70
N ASP A 182 -5.63 -19.14 1.78
CA ASP A 182 -4.21 -19.10 1.38
C ASP A 182 -3.77 -17.74 0.84
N ARG A 183 -4.69 -17.00 0.21
CA ARG A 183 -4.43 -15.63 -0.23
C ARG A 183 -4.39 -14.65 0.94
N ALA A 184 -5.22 -14.84 1.96
CA ALA A 184 -5.17 -14.06 3.19
C ALA A 184 -3.82 -14.24 3.90
N ASP A 185 -3.38 -15.50 4.07
CA ASP A 185 -2.07 -15.81 4.68
C ASP A 185 -0.90 -15.21 3.91
N ARG A 186 -1.02 -15.09 2.58
CA ARG A 186 -0.02 -14.40 1.76
C ARG A 186 0.06 -12.91 2.04
N VAL A 187 -1.03 -12.24 2.36
CA VAL A 187 -1.00 -10.83 2.80
C VAL A 187 -0.20 -10.68 4.09
N ASP A 188 -0.34 -11.63 5.01
CA ASP A 188 0.41 -11.65 6.27
C ASP A 188 1.93 -11.86 6.10
N GLY A 189 2.36 -12.45 5.01
CA GLY A 189 3.76 -12.76 4.73
C GLY A 189 4.70 -11.56 4.55
N LEU A 190 4.22 -10.31 4.52
CA LEU A 190 5.08 -9.12 4.49
C LEU A 190 5.81 -8.85 5.82
N GLY A 191 5.45 -9.57 6.87
CA GLY A 191 6.05 -9.48 8.18
C GLY A 191 5.59 -8.28 9.00
N THR A 192 5.50 -8.49 10.31
CA THR A 192 5.17 -7.45 11.30
C THR A 192 6.43 -6.70 11.74
N THR A 193 7.28 -6.27 10.82
CA THR A 193 8.38 -5.40 11.22
C THR A 193 7.77 -4.14 11.83
N ARG A 194 8.08 -3.82 13.07
CA ARG A 194 7.67 -2.58 13.73
C ARG A 194 8.13 -1.42 12.86
N TYR A 195 7.22 -0.77 12.23
CA TYR A 195 7.45 0.31 11.33
C TYR A 195 7.79 1.55 12.14
N LEU A 196 8.99 1.98 12.02
CA LEU A 196 9.42 3.26 12.52
C LEU A 196 8.84 4.33 11.57
N ARG A 197 8.14 5.27 12.16
CA ARG A 197 7.43 6.41 11.56
C ARG A 197 8.02 6.91 10.24
N PHE A 198 7.16 7.10 9.20
CA PHE A 198 7.47 7.68 7.89
C PHE A 198 8.68 7.06 7.12
N PRO A 199 8.61 6.70 5.90
CA PRO A 199 7.58 6.72 4.85
C PRO A 199 6.76 5.42 4.78
N ASN A 200 6.90 4.53 5.75
CA ASN A 200 6.33 3.20 5.76
C ASN A 200 4.86 3.17 6.21
N GLU A 201 4.32 4.25 6.81
CA GLU A 201 2.92 4.30 7.25
C GLU A 201 1.95 4.02 6.11
N PHE A 202 2.30 4.42 4.91
CA PHE A 202 1.47 4.22 3.74
C PHE A 202 1.40 2.74 3.30
N LEU A 203 2.49 2.00 3.40
CA LEU A 203 2.49 0.55 3.13
C LEU A 203 1.71 -0.25 4.19
N TYR A 204 1.65 0.25 5.44
CA TYR A 204 0.71 -0.30 6.44
C TYR A 204 -0.72 -0.11 6.05
N TYR A 205 -1.02 1.10 5.62
CA TYR A 205 -2.35 1.43 5.17
C TYR A 205 -2.79 0.52 4.02
N ILE A 206 -1.90 0.24 3.06
CA ILE A 206 -2.19 -0.71 1.99
C ILE A 206 -2.37 -2.12 2.50
N HIS A 207 -1.49 -2.57 3.39
CA HIS A 207 -1.60 -3.89 3.98
C HIS A 207 -2.91 -4.03 4.76
N GLN A 208 -3.24 -3.03 5.56
CA GLN A 208 -4.52 -2.94 6.24
C GLN A 208 -5.69 -2.98 5.25
N ARG A 209 -5.64 -2.18 4.18
CA ARG A 209 -6.69 -2.16 3.16
C ARG A 209 -6.84 -3.49 2.44
N ALA A 210 -5.76 -4.21 2.18
CA ALA A 210 -5.84 -5.55 1.62
C ALA A 210 -6.63 -6.51 2.55
N HIS A 211 -6.40 -6.46 3.86
CA HIS A 211 -7.18 -7.23 4.83
C HIS A 211 -8.65 -6.81 4.86
N ILE A 212 -8.94 -5.51 4.81
CA ILE A 212 -10.33 -5.01 4.76
C ILE A 212 -11.03 -5.49 3.48
N GLU A 213 -10.39 -5.41 2.33
CA GLU A 213 -10.98 -5.87 1.07
C GLU A 213 -11.21 -7.39 1.06
N LEU A 214 -10.31 -8.17 1.66
CA LEU A 214 -10.53 -9.60 1.86
C LEU A 214 -11.69 -9.86 2.82
N ALA A 215 -11.80 -9.09 3.92
CA ALA A 215 -12.92 -9.21 4.87
C ALA A 215 -14.26 -8.95 4.19
N LYS A 216 -14.36 -7.90 3.38
CA LYS A 216 -15.56 -7.60 2.59
C LYS A 216 -15.95 -8.76 1.67
N GLN A 217 -14.97 -9.33 0.98
CA GLN A 217 -15.22 -10.43 0.05
C GLN A 217 -15.61 -11.73 0.77
N LEU A 218 -15.01 -12.02 1.91
CA LEU A 218 -15.38 -13.16 2.74
C LEU A 218 -16.79 -13.00 3.30
N LEU A 219 -17.15 -11.80 3.75
CA LEU A 219 -18.49 -11.49 4.23
C LEU A 219 -19.56 -11.76 3.16
N MET A 220 -19.31 -11.31 1.93
CA MET A 220 -20.24 -11.53 0.81
C MET A 220 -20.43 -13.01 0.46
N ARG A 221 -19.47 -13.84 0.85
CA ARG A 221 -19.54 -15.31 0.68
C ARG A 221 -20.08 -16.05 1.90
N GLY A 222 -20.46 -15.33 2.95
CA GLY A 222 -20.97 -15.91 4.19
C GLY A 222 -19.91 -16.47 5.13
N GLY A 223 -18.62 -16.17 4.90
CA GLY A 223 -17.50 -16.69 5.70
C GLY A 223 -17.18 -15.84 6.93
N LEU A 224 -18.05 -15.79 7.94
CA LEU A 224 -17.90 -14.91 9.12
C LEU A 224 -16.58 -15.10 9.89
N THR A 225 -16.13 -16.33 10.10
CA THR A 225 -14.86 -16.61 10.81
C THR A 225 -13.66 -15.99 10.11
N GLY A 226 -13.61 -16.10 8.78
CA GLY A 226 -12.56 -15.47 8.00
C GLY A 226 -12.63 -13.94 8.04
N VAL A 227 -13.84 -13.35 8.11
CA VAL A 227 -14.03 -11.90 8.25
C VAL A 227 -13.43 -11.39 9.55
N GLU A 228 -13.72 -12.06 10.67
CA GLU A 228 -13.18 -11.65 11.97
C GLU A 228 -11.64 -11.65 11.95
N HIS A 229 -11.03 -12.71 11.49
CA HIS A 229 -9.57 -12.80 11.37
C HIS A 229 -8.98 -11.67 10.54
N GLN A 230 -9.56 -11.36 9.37
CA GLN A 230 -9.07 -10.28 8.52
C GLN A 230 -9.22 -8.90 9.19
N LEU A 231 -10.32 -8.65 9.89
CA LEU A 231 -10.50 -7.38 10.64
C LEU A 231 -9.53 -7.28 11.83
N GLU A 232 -9.25 -8.39 12.54
CA GLU A 232 -8.23 -8.41 13.59
C GLU A 232 -6.85 -8.03 13.05
N ARG A 233 -6.47 -8.59 11.89
CA ARG A 233 -5.20 -8.25 11.23
C ARG A 233 -5.17 -6.77 10.81
N ALA A 234 -6.24 -6.26 10.21
CA ALA A 234 -6.36 -4.86 9.84
C ALA A 234 -6.18 -3.92 11.05
N VAL A 235 -6.84 -4.21 12.16
CA VAL A 235 -6.74 -3.43 13.41
C VAL A 235 -5.34 -3.55 14.03
N ALA A 236 -4.70 -4.72 13.96
CA ALA A 236 -3.34 -4.92 14.46
C ALA A 236 -2.31 -4.08 13.69
N LEU A 237 -2.52 -3.91 12.38
CA LEU A 237 -1.65 -3.09 11.53
C LEU A 237 -1.84 -1.59 11.79
N VAL A 238 -3.06 -1.12 11.92
CA VAL A 238 -3.40 0.29 12.15
C VAL A 238 -4.38 0.41 13.31
N PRO A 239 -3.90 0.36 14.58
CA PRO A 239 -4.77 0.41 15.76
C PRO A 239 -5.59 1.69 15.90
N SER A 240 -5.17 2.76 15.22
CA SER A 240 -5.89 4.04 15.18
C SER A 240 -7.08 4.05 14.22
N ASP A 241 -7.23 3.03 13.35
CA ASP A 241 -8.39 2.93 12.46
C ASP A 241 -9.66 2.62 13.26
N THR A 242 -10.37 3.66 13.59
CA THR A 242 -11.62 3.58 14.33
C THR A 242 -12.72 2.81 13.59
N PRO A 243 -12.96 3.02 12.28
CA PRO A 243 -13.95 2.26 11.53
C PRO A 243 -13.73 0.75 11.54
N ALA A 244 -12.53 0.26 11.27
CA ALA A 244 -12.23 -1.18 11.29
C ALA A 244 -12.40 -1.78 12.69
N ARG A 245 -11.99 -1.05 13.74
CA ARG A 245 -12.16 -1.47 15.13
C ARG A 245 -13.64 -1.54 15.54
N ILE A 246 -14.43 -0.55 15.15
CA ILE A 246 -15.88 -0.56 15.38
C ILE A 246 -16.52 -1.75 14.68
N ALA A 247 -16.19 -2.00 13.41
CA ALA A 247 -16.73 -3.14 12.66
C ALA A 247 -16.38 -4.48 13.33
N LEU A 248 -15.15 -4.64 13.81
CA LEU A 248 -14.72 -5.84 14.54
C LEU A 248 -15.51 -6.02 15.85
N THR A 249 -15.73 -4.94 16.61
CA THR A 249 -16.54 -4.98 17.84
C THR A 249 -17.97 -5.41 17.56
N HIS A 250 -18.63 -4.80 16.59
CA HIS A 250 -20.00 -5.15 16.21
C HIS A 250 -20.11 -6.58 15.67
N LEU A 251 -19.08 -7.08 14.98
CA LEU A 251 -19.04 -8.48 14.54
C LEU A 251 -19.05 -9.43 15.75
N ARG A 252 -18.26 -9.14 16.78
CA ARG A 252 -18.18 -9.92 18.00
C ARG A 252 -19.45 -9.86 18.86
N GLU A 253 -20.13 -8.72 18.82
CA GLU A 253 -21.40 -8.52 19.49
C GLU A 253 -22.60 -9.09 18.72
N HIS A 254 -22.38 -9.71 17.57
CA HIS A 254 -23.41 -10.26 16.68
C HIS A 254 -24.44 -9.20 16.23
N ASP A 255 -24.01 -7.95 16.04
CA ASP A 255 -24.87 -6.86 15.55
C ASP A 255 -25.45 -7.22 14.16
N PRO A 256 -26.78 -7.20 13.99
CA PRO A 256 -27.41 -7.53 12.70
C PRO A 256 -27.01 -6.56 11.57
N HIS A 257 -26.55 -5.35 11.89
CA HIS A 257 -26.10 -4.34 10.95
C HIS A 257 -24.58 -4.40 10.62
N VAL A 258 -23.86 -5.36 11.18
CA VAL A 258 -22.39 -5.47 10.99
C VAL A 258 -22.00 -5.63 9.54
N ALA A 259 -22.81 -6.34 8.75
CA ALA A 259 -22.55 -6.54 7.34
C ALA A 259 -22.51 -5.21 6.55
N ASP A 260 -23.41 -4.28 6.84
CA ASP A 260 -23.43 -2.97 6.20
C ASP A 260 -22.25 -2.11 6.65
N ARG A 261 -21.86 -2.20 7.92
CA ARG A 261 -20.69 -1.49 8.44
C ARG A 261 -19.39 -1.96 7.75
N ILE A 262 -19.21 -3.28 7.61
CA ILE A 262 -18.02 -3.84 6.94
C ILE A 262 -17.99 -3.47 5.46
N ARG A 263 -19.12 -3.46 4.77
CA ARG A 263 -19.20 -3.03 3.36
C ARG A 263 -18.79 -1.60 3.15
N ASN A 264 -19.00 -0.73 4.14
CA ASN A 264 -18.73 0.71 4.09
C ASN A 264 -17.30 1.07 4.60
N LEU A 265 -16.48 0.11 5.02
CA LEU A 265 -15.06 0.32 5.33
C LEU A 265 -14.25 0.65 4.07
#